data_a7a7406ced9fb43d7ab2f0384391c8b2
#
_entry.id   a7a7406ced9fb43d7ab2f0384391c8b2
#
_cell.length_a   1.000
_cell.length_b   1.000
_cell.length_c   1.000
_cell.angle_alpha   90.00
_cell.angle_beta   90.00
_cell.angle_gamma   90.00
#
_symmetry.space_group_name_H-M   'P 1'
#
loop_
_entity.id
_entity.type
_entity.pdbx_description
1 polymer ?
#
loop_
_entity_poly.entity_id
_entity_poly.type
_entity_poly.pdbx_seq_one_letter_code
_entity_poly.pdbx_strand_id
1 'polypeptide(L)'
;MKTSTVLRSLLGAAFAAVLFALPAQADTLDDIKKAGKIRIAIDLAIPPFGMTDDKMQPTGSDVDLARLLAKDLGVELEIVTTTGPTRIPFLQTNKADLVVSTPSITPERAKVVDFSIPYADHPSVVAGMKSDTIKQMSDLDGKKVAVVRGTTQDTDLTRQAKGAQLVRYEDDATMALAFASGQVDVLATARSLLPAISKKNPARTLEPKITMQTFYLAIGMRKGEPRLLDWVNNWVRTNLQNGKLVAIYKTYHGVDIDPAMLLKAGG
;
A
#
# COMPACT_ATOMS: atom_id res chain seq x y z
N MET A 1 -56.36 -74.74 -9.35
CA MET A 1 -57.06 -73.81 -8.46
C MET A 1 -56.00 -73.09 -7.66
N LYS A 2 -56.01 -71.79 -7.68
CA LYS A 2 -55.37 -70.83 -6.81
C LYS A 2 -54.46 -69.87 -7.54
N THR A 3 -55.01 -68.76 -7.79
CA THR A 3 -54.48 -67.50 -8.27
C THR A 3 -53.56 -66.85 -7.22
N SER A 4 -52.37 -66.47 -7.61
CA SER A 4 -51.52 -65.63 -6.78
C SER A 4 -51.30 -64.29 -7.49
N THR A 5 -51.81 -63.29 -6.90
CA THR A 5 -51.74 -61.91 -7.28
C THR A 5 -50.34 -61.36 -6.96
N VAL A 6 -49.59 -60.87 -8.01
CA VAL A 6 -48.30 -60.24 -7.82
C VAL A 6 -48.54 -58.75 -7.75
N LEU A 7 -48.35 -58.18 -6.58
CA LEU A 7 -48.41 -56.73 -6.30
C LEU A 7 -47.05 -56.12 -6.71
N ARG A 8 -47.03 -55.40 -7.80
CA ARG A 8 -45.84 -54.62 -8.23
C ARG A 8 -45.80 -53.28 -7.51
N SER A 9 -44.89 -53.16 -6.55
CA SER A 9 -44.56 -51.94 -5.88
C SER A 9 -43.68 -51.07 -6.78
N LEU A 10 -44.21 -49.97 -7.27
CA LEU A 10 -43.46 -48.90 -7.94
C LEU A 10 -42.77 -48.04 -6.85
N LEU A 11 -41.47 -48.24 -6.60
CA LEU A 11 -40.65 -47.30 -5.89
C LEU A 11 -40.22 -46.18 -6.87
N GLY A 12 -40.87 -45.04 -6.79
CA GLY A 12 -40.42 -43.79 -7.42
C GLY A 12 -39.15 -43.29 -6.72
N ALA A 13 -38.02 -43.35 -7.39
CA ALA A 13 -36.79 -42.71 -6.94
C ALA A 13 -36.91 -41.17 -7.16
N ALA A 14 -37.29 -40.46 -6.12
CA ALA A 14 -37.17 -39.00 -6.12
C ALA A 14 -35.67 -38.61 -6.00
N PHE A 15 -35.04 -38.33 -7.12
CA PHE A 15 -33.68 -37.78 -7.15
C PHE A 15 -33.76 -36.29 -6.68
N ALA A 16 -33.59 -36.07 -5.39
CA ALA A 16 -33.46 -34.72 -4.84
C ALA A 16 -32.13 -34.15 -5.32
N ALA A 17 -32.19 -33.32 -6.37
CA ALA A 17 -31.09 -32.47 -6.80
C ALA A 17 -30.84 -31.43 -5.69
N VAL A 18 -29.93 -31.73 -4.76
CA VAL A 18 -29.39 -30.74 -3.84
C VAL A 18 -28.52 -29.80 -4.66
N LEU A 19 -29.12 -28.72 -5.12
CA LEU A 19 -28.37 -27.57 -5.59
C LEU A 19 -27.49 -27.09 -4.45
N PHE A 20 -26.21 -27.45 -4.47
CA PHE A 20 -25.19 -26.78 -3.70
C PHE A 20 -25.16 -25.33 -4.21
N ALA A 21 -25.93 -24.46 -3.57
CA ALA A 21 -25.71 -23.03 -3.65
C ALA A 21 -24.31 -22.79 -3.08
N LEU A 22 -23.31 -22.68 -3.96
CA LEU A 22 -22.03 -22.11 -3.58
C LEU A 22 -22.35 -20.80 -2.89
N PRO A 23 -21.86 -20.56 -1.66
CA PRO A 23 -22.05 -19.26 -1.04
C PRO A 23 -21.55 -18.25 -2.06
N ALA A 24 -22.45 -17.38 -2.53
CA ALA A 24 -22.05 -16.20 -3.30
C ALA A 24 -21.08 -15.45 -2.36
N GLN A 25 -19.81 -15.52 -2.69
CA GLN A 25 -18.80 -14.80 -1.93
C GLN A 25 -19.22 -13.33 -2.04
N ALA A 26 -19.64 -12.74 -0.91
CA ALA A 26 -20.08 -11.36 -0.88
C ALA A 26 -18.97 -10.53 -1.51
N ASP A 27 -19.27 -9.86 -2.61
CA ASP A 27 -18.29 -9.07 -3.34
C ASP A 27 -18.10 -7.77 -2.58
N THR A 28 -16.91 -7.53 -2.12
CA THR A 28 -16.55 -6.34 -1.33
C THR A 28 -16.97 -5.04 -2.03
N LEU A 29 -16.97 -4.99 -3.36
CA LEU A 29 -17.43 -3.82 -4.11
C LEU A 29 -18.94 -3.54 -3.89
N ASP A 30 -19.77 -4.60 -3.88
CA ASP A 30 -21.20 -4.48 -3.62
C ASP A 30 -21.47 -4.12 -2.15
N ASP A 31 -20.71 -4.70 -1.23
CA ASP A 31 -20.81 -4.37 0.21
C ASP A 31 -20.46 -2.91 0.48
N ILE A 32 -19.38 -2.38 -0.13
CA ILE A 32 -18.99 -0.97 -0.06
C ILE A 32 -20.12 -0.07 -0.58
N LYS A 33 -20.66 -0.38 -1.76
CA LYS A 33 -21.75 0.41 -2.37
C LYS A 33 -23.01 0.37 -1.54
N LYS A 34 -23.37 -0.80 -1.00
CA LYS A 34 -24.52 -0.98 -0.12
C LYS A 34 -24.37 -0.23 1.21
N ALA A 35 -23.15 -0.25 1.77
CA ALA A 35 -22.86 0.49 3.00
C ALA A 35 -22.77 2.01 2.77
N GLY A 36 -22.65 2.47 1.52
CA GLY A 36 -22.43 3.88 1.18
C GLY A 36 -21.10 4.45 1.66
N LYS A 37 -20.14 3.59 2.02
CA LYS A 37 -18.89 3.96 2.67
C LYS A 37 -17.76 3.01 2.29
N ILE A 38 -16.54 3.55 2.07
CA ILE A 38 -15.32 2.78 1.86
C ILE A 38 -14.27 3.10 2.92
N ARG A 39 -13.68 2.07 3.52
CA ARG A 39 -12.60 2.20 4.51
C ARG A 39 -11.26 2.08 3.81
N ILE A 40 -10.47 3.16 3.82
CA ILE A 40 -9.16 3.18 3.18
C ILE A 40 -8.08 3.41 4.24
N ALA A 41 -7.14 2.46 4.35
CA ALA A 41 -6.01 2.59 5.25
C ALA A 41 -4.96 3.54 4.66
N ILE A 42 -4.65 4.61 5.39
CA ILE A 42 -3.70 5.67 4.99
C ILE A 42 -2.77 5.96 6.17
N ASP A 43 -1.47 6.03 5.91
CA ASP A 43 -0.49 6.50 6.88
C ASP A 43 -0.41 8.03 6.83
N LEU A 44 -0.74 8.69 7.93
CA LEU A 44 -0.73 10.16 8.05
C LEU A 44 0.60 10.70 8.63
N ALA A 45 1.65 9.89 8.66
CA ALA A 45 2.98 10.26 9.16
C ALA A 45 4.08 10.20 8.08
N ILE A 46 3.69 10.07 6.81
CA ILE A 46 4.59 9.95 5.64
C ILE A 46 4.41 11.10 4.63
N PRO A 47 4.67 12.36 5.01
CA PRO A 47 4.57 13.47 4.07
C PRO A 47 5.56 13.30 2.90
N PRO A 48 5.17 13.62 1.66
CA PRO A 48 3.95 14.32 1.26
C PRO A 48 2.79 13.39 0.85
N PHE A 49 2.88 12.07 1.07
CA PHE A 49 1.83 11.10 0.72
C PHE A 49 0.62 11.21 1.65
N GLY A 50 0.85 11.12 2.96
CA GLY A 50 -0.18 11.30 3.99
C GLY A 50 0.36 12.09 5.16
N MET A 51 -0.39 13.08 5.60
CA MET A 51 -0.06 13.95 6.73
C MET A 51 -1.33 14.62 7.26
N THR A 52 -1.20 15.38 8.32
CA THR A 52 -2.24 16.30 8.80
C THR A 52 -1.82 17.74 8.53
N ASP A 53 -2.77 18.59 8.18
CA ASP A 53 -2.56 20.03 8.05
C ASP A 53 -2.57 20.73 9.43
N ASP A 54 -2.45 22.06 9.43
CA ASP A 54 -2.45 22.88 10.66
C ASP A 54 -3.79 22.84 11.43
N LYS A 55 -4.85 22.35 10.77
CA LYS A 55 -6.18 22.14 11.38
C LYS A 55 -6.43 20.70 11.79
N MET A 56 -5.36 19.88 11.81
CA MET A 56 -5.41 18.44 12.08
C MET A 56 -6.30 17.65 11.09
N GLN A 57 -6.49 18.18 9.86
CA GLN A 57 -7.22 17.46 8.83
C GLN A 57 -6.27 16.63 7.99
N PRO A 58 -6.64 15.39 7.63
CA PRO A 58 -5.85 14.56 6.72
C PRO A 58 -5.63 15.26 5.38
N THR A 59 -4.40 15.25 4.88
CA THR A 59 -4.02 15.79 3.57
C THR A 59 -2.83 15.00 3.02
N GLY A 60 -2.48 15.20 1.74
CA GLY A 60 -1.40 14.50 1.05
C GLY A 60 -1.88 13.79 -0.21
N SER A 61 -0.94 13.34 -1.05
CA SER A 61 -1.27 12.74 -2.34
C SER A 61 -2.10 11.46 -2.21
N ASP A 62 -1.82 10.60 -1.23
CA ASP A 62 -2.59 9.37 -0.98
C ASP A 62 -3.98 9.69 -0.41
N VAL A 63 -4.10 10.76 0.39
CA VAL A 63 -5.38 11.23 0.93
C VAL A 63 -6.28 11.77 -0.19
N ASP A 64 -5.72 12.60 -1.07
CA ASP A 64 -6.50 13.18 -2.18
C ASP A 64 -6.83 12.14 -3.26
N LEU A 65 -5.94 11.16 -3.48
CA LEU A 65 -6.25 9.99 -4.30
C LEU A 65 -7.44 9.21 -3.72
N ALA A 66 -7.42 8.94 -2.41
CA ALA A 66 -8.51 8.22 -1.73
C ALA A 66 -9.84 9.00 -1.76
N ARG A 67 -9.80 10.33 -1.59
CA ARG A 67 -10.97 11.20 -1.75
C ARG A 67 -11.57 11.14 -3.15
N LEU A 68 -10.71 11.21 -4.17
CA LEU A 68 -11.13 11.11 -5.56
C LEU A 68 -11.75 9.74 -5.85
N LEU A 69 -11.13 8.65 -5.35
CA LEU A 69 -11.63 7.29 -5.51
C LEU A 69 -13.02 7.11 -4.88
N ALA A 70 -13.19 7.52 -3.63
CA ALA A 70 -14.47 7.42 -2.92
C ALA A 70 -15.56 8.24 -3.62
N LYS A 71 -15.23 9.46 -4.07
CA LYS A 71 -16.12 10.33 -4.84
C LYS A 71 -16.57 9.67 -6.15
N ASP A 72 -15.63 9.11 -6.91
CA ASP A 72 -15.93 8.48 -8.21
C ASP A 72 -16.69 7.16 -8.04
N LEU A 73 -16.52 6.47 -6.87
CA LEU A 73 -17.33 5.30 -6.51
C LEU A 73 -18.73 5.67 -6.00
N GLY A 74 -18.96 6.94 -5.63
CA GLY A 74 -20.23 7.43 -5.10
C GLY A 74 -20.48 7.07 -3.63
N VAL A 75 -19.43 6.95 -2.83
CA VAL A 75 -19.51 6.57 -1.40
C VAL A 75 -18.71 7.53 -0.51
N GLU A 76 -18.97 7.52 0.79
CA GLU A 76 -18.21 8.27 1.77
C GLU A 76 -16.84 7.63 2.04
N LEU A 77 -15.79 8.45 2.20
CA LEU A 77 -14.46 8.00 2.60
C LEU A 77 -14.34 7.93 4.12
N GLU A 78 -14.03 6.76 4.64
CA GLU A 78 -13.54 6.57 6.01
C GLU A 78 -12.03 6.30 5.97
N ILE A 79 -11.22 7.22 6.50
CA ILE A 79 -9.77 7.02 6.63
C ILE A 79 -9.50 6.18 7.88
N VAL A 80 -8.86 5.03 7.67
CA VAL A 80 -8.34 4.17 8.74
C VAL A 80 -6.85 4.44 8.87
N THR A 81 -6.43 5.11 9.94
CA THR A 81 -5.02 5.43 10.14
C THR A 81 -4.20 4.15 10.32
N THR A 82 -3.11 4.03 9.56
CA THR A 82 -2.20 2.88 9.56
C THR A 82 -0.75 3.32 9.65
N THR A 83 0.17 2.36 9.70
CA THR A 83 1.63 2.54 9.61
C THR A 83 2.24 1.54 8.64
N GLY A 84 3.52 1.67 8.31
CA GLY A 84 4.24 0.73 7.46
C GLY A 84 3.98 -0.74 7.77
N PRO A 85 4.17 -1.20 9.03
CA PRO A 85 3.94 -2.59 9.44
C PRO A 85 2.48 -3.05 9.36
N THR A 86 1.51 -2.17 9.59
CA THR A 86 0.10 -2.56 9.81
C THR A 86 -0.77 -2.50 8.57
N ARG A 87 -0.34 -1.83 7.49
CA ARG A 87 -1.16 -1.64 6.28
C ARG A 87 -1.62 -2.95 5.62
N ILE A 88 -0.76 -3.95 5.46
CA ILE A 88 -1.14 -5.26 4.91
C ILE A 88 -2.00 -6.08 5.90
N PRO A 89 -1.64 -6.21 7.19
CA PRO A 89 -2.52 -6.80 8.20
C PRO A 89 -3.93 -6.20 8.26
N PHE A 90 -4.10 -4.89 8.01
CA PHE A 90 -5.42 -4.26 8.03
C PHE A 90 -6.34 -4.76 6.91
N LEU A 91 -5.79 -5.10 5.73
CA LEU A 91 -6.56 -5.77 4.68
C LEU A 91 -6.94 -7.20 5.11
N GLN A 92 -5.97 -7.97 5.61
CA GLN A 92 -6.17 -9.37 5.97
C GLN A 92 -7.18 -9.56 7.12
N THR A 93 -7.25 -8.60 8.03
CA THR A 93 -8.18 -8.60 9.19
C THR A 93 -9.47 -7.83 8.93
N ASN A 94 -9.73 -7.42 7.71
CA ASN A 94 -10.93 -6.66 7.30
C ASN A 94 -11.13 -5.34 8.09
N LYS A 95 -10.05 -4.72 8.55
CA LYS A 95 -10.09 -3.37 9.13
C LYS A 95 -10.21 -2.27 8.07
N ALA A 96 -9.70 -2.54 6.87
CA ALA A 96 -9.81 -1.65 5.72
C ALA A 96 -10.23 -2.45 4.48
N ASP A 97 -10.87 -1.78 3.54
CA ASP A 97 -11.26 -2.34 2.25
C ASP A 97 -10.13 -2.18 1.24
N LEU A 98 -9.45 -1.04 1.27
CA LEU A 98 -8.28 -0.72 0.46
C LEU A 98 -7.14 -0.19 1.34
N VAL A 99 -5.92 -0.30 0.81
CA VAL A 99 -4.73 0.40 1.32
C VAL A 99 -4.24 1.38 0.25
N VAL A 100 -4.22 2.65 0.59
CA VAL A 100 -3.57 3.73 -0.17
C VAL A 100 -2.59 4.40 0.80
N SER A 101 -1.43 3.78 0.95
CA SER A 101 -0.42 4.14 1.96
C SER A 101 0.95 3.71 1.47
N THR A 102 1.33 4.17 0.29
CA THR A 102 2.58 3.79 -0.38
C THR A 102 2.85 2.27 -0.42
N PRO A 103 1.85 1.38 -0.66
CA PRO A 103 2.12 -0.04 -0.68
C PRO A 103 2.84 -0.42 -1.98
N SER A 104 4.16 -0.62 -1.86
CA SER A 104 4.98 -1.09 -2.98
C SER A 104 4.58 -2.50 -3.40
N ILE A 105 4.45 -2.74 -4.69
CA ILE A 105 4.25 -4.07 -5.25
C ILE A 105 5.52 -4.89 -5.02
N THR A 106 5.40 -6.02 -4.32
CA THR A 106 6.47 -7.01 -4.19
C THR A 106 5.91 -8.42 -4.34
N PRO A 107 6.74 -9.40 -4.81
CA PRO A 107 6.29 -10.79 -4.93
C PRO A 107 5.78 -11.38 -3.60
N GLU A 108 6.40 -11.00 -2.48
CA GLU A 108 6.01 -11.49 -1.15
C GLU A 108 4.63 -10.98 -0.75
N ARG A 109 4.37 -9.68 -0.94
CA ARG A 109 3.07 -9.06 -0.64
C ARG A 109 1.98 -9.58 -1.57
N ALA A 110 2.29 -9.78 -2.86
CA ALA A 110 1.34 -10.31 -3.85
C ALA A 110 0.88 -11.75 -3.57
N LYS A 111 1.56 -12.48 -2.68
CA LYS A 111 1.08 -13.80 -2.21
C LYS A 111 -0.15 -13.68 -1.30
N VAL A 112 -0.29 -12.57 -0.58
CA VAL A 112 -1.29 -12.41 0.49
C VAL A 112 -2.31 -11.29 0.26
N VAL A 113 -2.06 -10.37 -0.67
CA VAL A 113 -2.98 -9.30 -1.11
C VAL A 113 -2.92 -9.17 -2.63
N ASP A 114 -3.94 -8.54 -3.20
CA ASP A 114 -3.93 -8.12 -4.61
C ASP A 114 -3.61 -6.62 -4.70
N PHE A 115 -3.00 -6.23 -5.82
CA PHE A 115 -2.61 -4.87 -6.12
C PHE A 115 -3.24 -4.41 -7.42
N SER A 116 -3.65 -3.15 -7.47
CA SER A 116 -4.00 -2.50 -8.73
C SER A 116 -2.78 -2.35 -9.64
N ILE A 117 -3.02 -1.89 -10.88
CA ILE A 117 -1.95 -1.29 -11.68
C ILE A 117 -1.33 -0.11 -10.91
N PRO A 118 -0.05 0.21 -11.17
CA PRO A 118 0.66 1.27 -10.44
C PRO A 118 0.04 2.66 -10.64
N TYR A 119 0.06 3.48 -9.57
CA TYR A 119 -0.31 4.90 -9.67
C TYR A 119 0.87 5.86 -9.52
N ALA A 120 2.02 5.39 -9.01
CA ALA A 120 3.25 6.16 -8.89
C ALA A 120 4.48 5.24 -8.85
N ASP A 121 5.66 5.80 -9.02
CA ASP A 121 6.93 5.18 -8.70
C ASP A 121 7.44 5.63 -7.32
N HIS A 122 8.34 4.83 -6.72
CA HIS A 122 8.79 5.01 -5.34
C HIS A 122 10.28 4.68 -5.21
N PRO A 123 11.17 5.61 -5.58
CA PRO A 123 12.60 5.43 -5.40
C PRO A 123 12.97 5.35 -3.93
N SER A 124 13.63 4.26 -3.53
CA SER A 124 14.19 4.06 -2.19
C SER A 124 15.64 4.48 -2.14
N VAL A 125 16.08 5.03 -1.02
CA VAL A 125 17.45 5.50 -0.81
C VAL A 125 17.94 5.15 0.59
N VAL A 126 19.25 4.93 0.70
CA VAL A 126 19.97 5.18 1.95
C VAL A 126 20.36 6.65 1.94
N ALA A 127 20.07 7.35 3.02
CA ALA A 127 20.36 8.77 3.19
C ALA A 127 21.16 9.01 4.47
N GLY A 128 22.03 10.00 4.41
CA GLY A 128 22.85 10.47 5.51
C GLY A 128 23.11 11.95 5.41
N MET A 129 23.88 12.51 6.33
CA MET A 129 24.28 13.91 6.27
C MET A 129 25.27 14.16 5.14
N LYS A 130 25.43 15.43 4.71
CA LYS A 130 26.36 15.81 3.63
C LYS A 130 27.78 15.33 3.88
N SER A 131 28.22 15.33 5.12
CA SER A 131 29.56 14.87 5.55
C SER A 131 29.78 13.36 5.44
N ASP A 132 28.72 12.56 5.32
CA ASP A 132 28.84 11.11 5.27
C ASP A 132 29.39 10.64 3.91
N THR A 133 30.40 9.79 3.96
CA THR A 133 31.12 9.26 2.78
C THR A 133 30.58 7.91 2.32
N ILE A 134 29.27 7.67 2.44
CA ILE A 134 28.59 6.43 2.07
C ILE A 134 28.36 6.42 0.57
N LYS A 135 28.87 5.39 -0.14
CA LYS A 135 28.73 5.21 -1.60
C LYS A 135 28.17 3.85 -1.99
N GLN A 136 28.30 2.85 -1.14
CA GLN A 136 27.90 1.46 -1.38
C GLN A 136 27.44 0.80 -0.08
N MET A 137 26.76 -0.35 -0.17
CA MET A 137 26.16 -1.05 1.00
C MET A 137 27.21 -1.47 2.04
N SER A 138 28.42 -1.84 1.64
CA SER A 138 29.51 -2.20 2.57
C SER A 138 30.01 -1.01 3.40
N ASP A 139 29.77 0.24 2.98
CA ASP A 139 30.12 1.42 3.77
C ASP A 139 29.18 1.61 4.99
N LEU A 140 28.13 0.78 5.07
CA LEU A 140 27.21 0.72 6.21
C LEU A 140 27.69 -0.22 7.33
N ASP A 141 28.75 -0.99 7.10
CA ASP A 141 29.27 -1.94 8.08
C ASP A 141 29.64 -1.22 9.39
N GLY A 142 29.12 -1.75 10.50
CA GLY A 142 29.27 -1.17 11.83
C GLY A 142 28.43 0.08 12.10
N LYS A 143 27.77 0.66 11.09
CA LYS A 143 26.92 1.86 11.27
C LYS A 143 25.52 1.48 11.73
N LYS A 144 24.93 2.34 12.57
CA LYS A 144 23.50 2.30 12.89
C LYS A 144 22.70 2.88 11.70
N VAL A 145 21.86 2.07 11.09
CA VAL A 145 20.99 2.47 9.98
C VAL A 145 19.54 2.36 10.43
N ALA A 146 18.85 3.49 10.49
CA ALA A 146 17.43 3.53 10.83
C ALA A 146 16.56 3.10 9.65
N VAL A 147 15.53 2.33 9.93
CA VAL A 147 14.56 1.89 8.93
C VAL A 147 13.21 1.61 9.58
N VAL A 148 12.11 1.78 8.85
CA VAL A 148 10.79 1.37 9.34
C VAL A 148 10.58 -0.11 9.09
N ARG A 149 10.19 -0.84 10.12
CA ARG A 149 9.94 -2.30 10.10
C ARG A 149 8.96 -2.69 8.98
N GLY A 150 9.25 -3.79 8.29
CA GLY A 150 8.37 -4.39 7.28
C GLY A 150 8.22 -3.57 5.99
N THR A 151 9.01 -2.52 5.81
CA THR A 151 9.12 -1.80 4.54
C THR A 151 10.02 -2.54 3.56
N THR A 152 9.98 -2.13 2.28
CA THR A 152 10.91 -2.66 1.27
C THR A 152 12.35 -2.34 1.60
N GLN A 153 12.61 -1.17 2.20
CA GLN A 153 13.93 -0.75 2.66
C GLN A 153 14.47 -1.66 3.76
N ASP A 154 13.62 -2.05 4.72
CA ASP A 154 14.01 -3.02 5.78
C ASP A 154 14.39 -4.38 5.18
N THR A 155 13.58 -4.88 4.26
CA THR A 155 13.85 -6.14 3.55
C THR A 155 15.15 -6.08 2.77
N ASP A 156 15.37 -5.01 2.01
CA ASP A 156 16.58 -4.85 1.17
C ASP A 156 17.84 -4.69 2.01
N LEU A 157 17.82 -3.85 3.06
CA LEU A 157 18.97 -3.71 3.97
C LEU A 157 19.27 -5.01 4.70
N THR A 158 18.25 -5.72 5.20
CA THR A 158 18.44 -7.03 5.84
C THR A 158 19.15 -8.02 4.93
N ARG A 159 18.88 -7.96 3.62
CA ARG A 159 19.52 -8.83 2.63
C ARG A 159 20.92 -8.36 2.24
N GLN A 160 21.12 -7.05 2.01
CA GLN A 160 22.28 -6.50 1.33
C GLN A 160 23.34 -5.87 2.27
N ALA A 161 22.95 -5.34 3.44
CA ALA A 161 23.82 -4.65 4.38
C ALA A 161 24.04 -5.49 5.65
N LYS A 162 24.66 -6.67 5.50
CA LYS A 162 24.82 -7.65 6.58
C LYS A 162 25.64 -7.16 7.77
N GLY A 163 26.59 -6.24 7.54
CA GLY A 163 27.43 -5.64 8.57
C GLY A 163 26.80 -4.42 9.25
N ALA A 164 25.68 -3.91 8.74
CA ALA A 164 24.99 -2.77 9.34
C ALA A 164 24.19 -3.14 10.59
N GLN A 165 24.12 -2.22 11.55
CA GLN A 165 23.27 -2.34 12.74
C GLN A 165 21.91 -1.71 12.44
N LEU A 166 20.93 -2.52 12.00
CA LEU A 166 19.61 -2.01 11.64
C LEU A 166 18.79 -1.65 12.89
N VAL A 167 18.47 -0.35 13.04
CA VAL A 167 17.56 0.16 14.07
C VAL A 167 16.17 0.30 13.46
N ARG A 168 15.27 -0.61 13.87
CA ARG A 168 13.92 -0.70 13.31
C ARG A 168 12.92 0.10 14.12
N TYR A 169 12.24 1.04 13.46
CA TYR A 169 11.17 1.86 14.02
C TYR A 169 9.80 1.33 13.55
N GLU A 170 8.76 1.58 14.32
CA GLU A 170 7.40 1.14 14.00
C GLU A 170 6.67 2.09 13.04
N ASP A 171 7.18 3.33 12.91
CA ASP A 171 6.63 4.34 12.00
C ASP A 171 7.70 5.35 11.54
N ASP A 172 7.37 6.08 10.47
CA ASP A 172 8.27 7.08 9.86
C ASP A 172 8.42 8.33 10.74
N ALA A 173 7.40 8.70 11.53
CA ALA A 173 7.46 9.86 12.41
C ALA A 173 8.52 9.66 13.51
N THR A 174 8.52 8.51 14.16
CA THR A 174 9.49 8.14 15.20
C THR A 174 10.90 8.03 14.62
N MET A 175 11.05 7.42 13.45
CA MET A 175 12.34 7.36 12.74
C MET A 175 12.86 8.77 12.40
N ALA A 176 11.99 9.66 11.91
CA ALA A 176 12.36 11.04 11.59
C ALA A 176 12.77 11.84 12.83
N LEU A 177 12.13 11.62 13.98
CA LEU A 177 12.51 12.24 15.25
C LEU A 177 13.86 11.72 15.75
N ALA A 178 14.13 10.42 15.61
CA ALA A 178 15.41 9.82 15.98
C ALA A 178 16.58 10.41 15.16
N PHE A 179 16.35 10.65 13.86
CA PHE A 179 17.33 11.36 13.04
C PHE A 179 17.46 12.82 13.46
N ALA A 180 16.37 13.55 13.64
CA ALA A 180 16.39 14.95 14.04
C ALA A 180 17.08 15.20 15.38
N SER A 181 16.96 14.26 16.33
CA SER A 181 17.61 14.33 17.65
C SER A 181 19.06 13.83 17.67
N GLY A 182 19.56 13.27 16.56
CA GLY A 182 20.93 12.74 16.49
C GLY A 182 21.10 11.34 17.09
N GLN A 183 20.02 10.60 17.36
CA GLN A 183 20.11 9.20 17.81
C GLN A 183 20.61 8.28 16.69
N VAL A 184 20.35 8.66 15.43
CA VAL A 184 20.81 7.99 14.23
C VAL A 184 21.28 9.03 13.22
N ASP A 185 22.29 8.70 12.41
CA ASP A 185 22.84 9.59 11.38
C ASP A 185 22.49 9.11 9.98
N VAL A 186 22.23 7.82 9.81
CA VAL A 186 21.92 7.18 8.53
C VAL A 186 20.56 6.52 8.62
N LEU A 187 19.77 6.67 7.56
CA LEU A 187 18.47 6.00 7.46
C LEU A 187 18.19 5.53 6.04
N ALA A 188 17.27 4.56 5.90
CA ALA A 188 16.75 4.15 4.61
C ALA A 188 15.24 4.40 4.54
N THR A 189 14.85 5.14 3.51
CA THR A 189 13.45 5.55 3.30
C THR A 189 13.18 5.85 1.81
N ALA A 190 11.98 6.33 1.49
CA ALA A 190 11.70 6.86 0.17
C ALA A 190 12.39 8.22 -0.02
N ARG A 191 12.90 8.45 -1.22
CA ARG A 191 13.56 9.72 -1.56
C ARG A 191 12.68 10.94 -1.31
N SER A 192 11.38 10.82 -1.58
CA SER A 192 10.39 11.89 -1.41
C SER A 192 10.18 12.34 0.04
N LEU A 193 10.55 11.52 1.04
CA LEU A 193 10.42 11.86 2.46
C LEU A 193 11.59 12.70 2.99
N LEU A 194 12.75 12.73 2.32
CA LEU A 194 13.95 13.40 2.81
C LEU A 194 13.75 14.90 3.15
N PRO A 195 13.03 15.69 2.34
CA PRO A 195 12.79 17.09 2.66
C PRO A 195 11.99 17.28 3.96
N ALA A 196 10.95 16.45 4.17
CA ALA A 196 10.10 16.53 5.35
C ALA A 196 10.85 16.11 6.62
N ILE A 197 11.71 15.09 6.54
CA ILE A 197 12.56 14.67 7.66
C ILE A 197 13.57 15.75 7.99
N SER A 198 14.24 16.32 6.99
CA SER A 198 15.24 17.39 7.17
C SER A 198 14.63 18.67 7.76
N LYS A 199 13.37 18.99 7.43
CA LYS A 199 12.67 20.14 7.99
C LYS A 199 12.50 20.07 9.52
N LYS A 200 12.50 18.88 10.12
CA LYS A 200 12.39 18.71 11.58
C LYS A 200 13.62 19.24 12.34
N ASN A 201 14.80 19.22 11.70
CA ASN A 201 16.02 19.84 12.22
C ASN A 201 16.88 20.36 11.05
N PRO A 202 16.80 21.66 10.70
CA PRO A 202 17.54 22.24 9.56
C PRO A 202 19.06 22.13 9.66
N ALA A 203 19.61 21.94 10.86
CA ALA A 203 21.05 21.69 11.06
C ALA A 203 21.48 20.26 10.65
N ARG A 204 20.52 19.36 10.46
CA ARG A 204 20.73 17.95 10.10
C ARG A 204 19.96 17.61 8.84
N THR A 205 20.44 18.08 7.70
CA THR A 205 19.81 17.80 6.41
C THR A 205 20.28 16.46 5.83
N LEU A 206 19.32 15.73 5.28
CA LEU A 206 19.56 14.45 4.61
C LEU A 206 19.83 14.65 3.12
N GLU A 207 20.85 13.93 2.66
CA GLU A 207 21.13 13.75 1.23
C GLU A 207 21.04 12.26 0.88
N PRO A 208 20.54 11.90 -0.30
CA PRO A 208 20.60 10.51 -0.77
C PRO A 208 22.07 10.12 -1.00
N LYS A 209 22.48 9.00 -0.43
CA LYS A 209 23.84 8.45 -0.55
C LYS A 209 23.88 7.24 -1.49
N ILE A 210 22.94 6.31 -1.31
CA ILE A 210 22.81 5.12 -2.16
C ILE A 210 21.38 5.13 -2.73
N THR A 211 21.24 5.10 -4.05
CA THR A 211 19.95 4.77 -4.67
C THR A 211 19.76 3.26 -4.59
N MET A 212 18.70 2.84 -3.92
CA MET A 212 18.30 1.46 -3.83
C MET A 212 17.38 1.09 -5.01
N GLN A 213 16.47 0.19 -4.82
CA GLN A 213 15.48 -0.17 -5.83
C GLN A 213 14.37 0.88 -5.93
N THR A 214 13.89 1.12 -7.15
CA THR A 214 12.62 1.82 -7.37
C THR A 214 11.49 0.81 -7.41
N PHE A 215 10.47 1.02 -6.58
CA PHE A 215 9.26 0.22 -6.54
C PHE A 215 8.11 0.98 -7.20
N TYR A 216 7.07 0.26 -7.59
CA TYR A 216 5.80 0.84 -8.00
C TYR A 216 4.82 0.82 -6.84
N LEU A 217 4.12 1.93 -6.64
CA LEU A 217 3.03 2.06 -5.68
C LEU A 217 1.70 1.71 -6.36
N ALA A 218 0.91 0.89 -5.70
CA ALA A 218 -0.40 0.48 -6.17
C ALA A 218 -1.44 0.52 -5.04
N ILE A 219 -2.71 0.45 -5.37
CA ILE A 219 -3.77 0.31 -4.36
C ILE A 219 -3.84 -1.16 -3.97
N GLY A 220 -3.66 -1.44 -2.68
CA GLY A 220 -3.75 -2.79 -2.13
C GLY A 220 -5.18 -3.14 -1.73
N MET A 221 -5.56 -4.41 -1.91
CA MET A 221 -6.85 -4.96 -1.48
C MET A 221 -6.72 -6.43 -1.05
N ARG A 222 -7.74 -6.96 -0.41
CA ARG A 222 -7.77 -8.39 -0.08
C ARG A 222 -7.65 -9.22 -1.33
N LYS A 223 -7.07 -10.40 -1.17
CA LYS A 223 -6.94 -11.37 -2.25
C LYS A 223 -8.28 -12.02 -2.59
N GLY A 224 -8.49 -12.22 -3.90
CA GLY A 224 -9.70 -12.91 -4.37
C GLY A 224 -10.93 -12.03 -4.52
N GLU A 225 -10.72 -10.73 -4.75
CA GLU A 225 -11.77 -9.71 -4.96
C GLU A 225 -11.75 -9.21 -6.42
N PRO A 226 -12.04 -10.06 -7.42
CA PRO A 226 -11.79 -9.72 -8.84
C PRO A 226 -12.58 -8.51 -9.32
N ARG A 227 -13.84 -8.35 -8.88
CA ARG A 227 -14.66 -7.20 -9.32
C ARG A 227 -14.17 -5.88 -8.73
N LEU A 228 -13.73 -5.89 -7.47
CA LEU A 228 -13.11 -4.72 -6.84
C LEU A 228 -11.79 -4.39 -7.53
N LEU A 229 -10.95 -5.39 -7.80
CA LEU A 229 -9.68 -5.23 -8.52
C LEU A 229 -9.88 -4.66 -9.92
N ASP A 230 -10.82 -5.18 -10.68
CA ASP A 230 -11.15 -4.70 -12.03
C ASP A 230 -11.65 -3.25 -12.00
N TRP A 231 -12.54 -2.93 -11.04
CA TRP A 231 -13.03 -1.57 -10.88
C TRP A 231 -11.90 -0.60 -10.55
N VAL A 232 -11.03 -0.95 -9.57
CA VAL A 232 -9.89 -0.12 -9.16
C VAL A 232 -8.88 0.02 -10.31
N ASN A 233 -8.58 -1.04 -11.05
CA ASN A 233 -7.68 -0.98 -12.20
C ASN A 233 -8.21 -0.05 -13.30
N ASN A 234 -9.49 -0.14 -13.61
CA ASN A 234 -10.13 0.75 -14.58
C ASN A 234 -10.12 2.20 -14.10
N TRP A 235 -10.38 2.42 -12.81
CA TRP A 235 -10.34 3.73 -12.20
C TRP A 235 -8.92 4.34 -12.25
N VAL A 236 -7.88 3.60 -11.86
CA VAL A 236 -6.47 4.06 -11.93
C VAL A 236 -6.10 4.40 -13.38
N ARG A 237 -6.40 3.50 -14.33
CA ARG A 237 -6.12 3.72 -15.75
C ARG A 237 -6.78 5.00 -16.27
N THR A 238 -8.07 5.18 -16.01
CA THR A 238 -8.83 6.37 -16.41
C THR A 238 -8.25 7.64 -15.82
N ASN A 239 -7.90 7.63 -14.53
CA ASN A 239 -7.42 8.83 -13.84
C ASN A 239 -5.92 9.13 -14.08
N LEU A 240 -5.13 8.18 -14.53
CA LEU A 240 -3.81 8.43 -15.14
C LEU A 240 -3.96 9.08 -16.52
N GLN A 241 -4.82 8.53 -17.38
CA GLN A 241 -5.03 9.02 -18.75
C GLN A 241 -5.64 10.42 -18.81
N ASN A 242 -6.58 10.75 -17.91
CA ASN A 242 -7.19 12.07 -17.84
C ASN A 242 -6.38 13.10 -17.04
N GLY A 243 -5.21 12.70 -16.50
CA GLY A 243 -4.27 13.57 -15.80
C GLY A 243 -4.62 13.88 -14.36
N LYS A 244 -5.73 13.39 -13.78
CA LYS A 244 -6.12 13.72 -12.39
C LYS A 244 -5.11 13.18 -11.37
N LEU A 245 -4.63 11.93 -11.52
CA LEU A 245 -3.61 11.38 -10.63
C LEU A 245 -2.26 12.09 -10.81
N VAL A 246 -1.91 12.48 -12.05
CA VAL A 246 -0.71 13.28 -12.32
C VAL A 246 -0.77 14.62 -11.59
N ALA A 247 -1.92 15.32 -11.68
CA ALA A 247 -2.12 16.61 -11.01
C ALA A 247 -2.04 16.51 -9.49
N ILE A 248 -2.68 15.49 -8.90
CA ILE A 248 -2.57 15.21 -7.45
C ILE A 248 -1.11 14.98 -7.08
N TYR A 249 -0.41 14.08 -7.76
CA TYR A 249 0.98 13.79 -7.45
C TYR A 249 1.86 15.04 -7.56
N LYS A 250 1.75 15.79 -8.66
CA LYS A 250 2.50 17.04 -8.87
C LYS A 250 2.27 18.07 -7.78
N THR A 251 1.05 18.22 -7.29
CA THR A 251 0.68 19.17 -6.23
C THR A 251 1.50 18.94 -4.96
N TYR A 252 1.72 17.69 -4.58
CA TYR A 252 2.39 17.34 -3.32
C TYR A 252 3.88 17.06 -3.48
N HIS A 253 4.31 16.54 -4.64
CA HIS A 253 5.69 16.09 -4.86
C HIS A 253 6.50 17.07 -5.71
N GLY A 254 5.86 18.05 -6.35
CA GLY A 254 6.54 19.05 -7.20
C GLY A 254 7.11 18.50 -8.51
N VAL A 255 6.85 17.24 -8.83
CA VAL A 255 7.30 16.54 -10.05
C VAL A 255 6.14 15.81 -10.69
N ASP A 256 6.23 15.61 -12.00
CA ASP A 256 5.25 14.81 -12.74
C ASP A 256 5.62 13.31 -12.66
N ILE A 257 4.60 12.45 -12.64
CA ILE A 257 4.74 11.02 -12.91
C ILE A 257 4.51 10.78 -14.41
N ASP A 258 5.08 9.71 -14.95
CA ASP A 258 4.87 9.31 -16.35
C ASP A 258 3.74 8.27 -16.44
N PRO A 259 2.53 8.66 -16.90
CA PRO A 259 1.41 7.73 -17.02
C PRO A 259 1.68 6.57 -17.98
N ALA A 260 2.45 6.81 -19.06
CA ALA A 260 2.73 5.76 -20.03
C ALA A 260 3.63 4.67 -19.44
N MET A 261 4.63 5.07 -18.64
CA MET A 261 5.49 4.13 -17.92
C MET A 261 4.68 3.31 -16.90
N LEU A 262 3.81 3.96 -16.13
CA LEU A 262 2.99 3.30 -15.11
C LEU A 262 1.99 2.32 -15.73
N LEU A 263 1.31 2.70 -16.81
CA LEU A 263 0.38 1.84 -17.53
C LEU A 263 1.07 0.62 -18.14
N LYS A 264 2.31 0.80 -18.67
CA LYS A 264 3.12 -0.31 -19.18
C LYS A 264 3.57 -1.28 -18.09
N ALA A 265 3.86 -0.75 -16.89
CA ALA A 265 4.27 -1.59 -15.76
C ALA A 265 3.11 -2.38 -15.13
N GLY A 266 1.87 -1.98 -15.39
CA GLY A 266 0.64 -2.62 -14.86
C GLY A 266 -0.07 -3.55 -15.85
N GLY A 267 0.45 -3.71 -17.08
CA GLY A 267 -0.16 -4.49 -18.17
C GLY A 267 0.39 -5.88 -18.35
#